data_d13b6ea37720156fc69f13e3d63fa22d
#
_entry.id   d13b6ea37720156fc69f13e3d63fa22d
#
_cell.length_a   1.000
_cell.length_b   1.000
_cell.length_c   1.000
_cell.angle_alpha   90.00
_cell.angle_beta   90.00
_cell.angle_gamma   90.00
#
_symmetry.space_group_name_H-M   'P 1'
#
loop_
_entity.id
_entity.type
_entity.pdbx_description
1 polymer ?
#
loop_
_entity_poly.entity_id
_entity_poly.type
_entity_poly.pdbx_seq_one_letter_code
_entity_poly.pdbx_strand_id
1 'polypeptide(L)'
;MLIKIKIDKTNLFMYNISKVIYMTKLILIPNKKELDIDVDAYLLGIKDLSVNMPVYFTLEEIKNINTDKEIFISLNKNMHSNDLKLLEQTLIELSKLKIKGIFFYDIGVLNIVKRLNLNIPLVWAQEHMTTNYETINFWYNEGVEYTQVSEEIKEEEIINIKHNTKSKLIVPILGYFPMFVSRRHLKENYLREFNLKDNSKINYIEKEGKTYPIVDENVTTVYTSSYLNGIKEYLNFKKENIEYVLINSFLIEAEKINEIINMFKTVTNENIEEYNKEISNILDNNIDTFFLHKDTIYKVK
;
A
#
# COMPACT_ATOMS: atom_id res chain seq x y z
N MET A 1 48.23 28.79 -32.59
CA MET A 1 47.65 29.41 -31.38
C MET A 1 46.82 28.35 -30.68
N LEU A 2 47.42 27.69 -29.70
CA LEU A 2 46.79 26.59 -28.94
C LEU A 2 46.07 27.21 -27.74
N ILE A 3 44.74 27.17 -27.74
CA ILE A 3 43.93 27.58 -26.57
C ILE A 3 43.93 26.42 -25.60
N LYS A 4 44.66 26.56 -24.48
CA LYS A 4 44.56 25.66 -23.32
C LYS A 4 43.32 26.05 -22.53
N ILE A 5 42.26 25.23 -22.60
CA ILE A 5 41.13 25.32 -21.68
C ILE A 5 41.56 24.69 -20.39
N LYS A 6 41.74 25.51 -19.35
CA LYS A 6 41.93 25.06 -17.96
C LYS A 6 40.55 24.64 -17.42
N ILE A 7 40.29 23.35 -17.38
CA ILE A 7 39.11 22.81 -16.68
C ILE A 7 39.46 22.83 -15.20
N ASP A 8 38.73 23.64 -14.43
CA ASP A 8 38.85 23.70 -12.99
C ASP A 8 38.29 22.42 -12.40
N LYS A 9 39.18 21.59 -11.84
CA LYS A 9 38.83 20.29 -11.24
C LYS A 9 37.95 20.41 -9.98
N THR A 10 37.79 21.60 -9.42
CA THR A 10 36.90 21.83 -8.28
C THR A 10 35.42 21.77 -8.62
N ASN A 11 35.01 22.09 -9.83
CA ASN A 11 33.61 22.01 -10.28
C ASN A 11 33.17 20.58 -10.66
N LEU A 12 34.11 19.67 -10.94
CA LEU A 12 33.76 18.26 -11.23
C LEU A 12 33.42 17.48 -9.96
N PHE A 13 33.94 17.93 -8.80
CA PHE A 13 33.68 17.28 -7.51
C PHE A 13 32.33 17.66 -6.88
N MET A 14 31.76 18.81 -7.27
CA MET A 14 30.46 19.28 -6.74
C MET A 14 29.25 18.66 -7.46
N TYR A 15 29.43 18.12 -8.69
CA TYR A 15 28.33 17.47 -9.42
C TYR A 15 28.04 16.02 -8.98
N ASN A 16 28.92 15.42 -8.18
CA ASN A 16 28.79 14.04 -7.70
C ASN A 16 28.32 13.88 -6.24
N ILE A 17 27.93 14.96 -5.55
CA ILE A 17 27.68 14.92 -4.09
C ILE A 17 26.18 14.86 -3.74
N SER A 18 25.26 14.69 -4.64
CA SER A 18 23.85 14.64 -4.22
C SER A 18 22.91 13.69 -4.97
N LYS A 19 23.40 12.59 -5.47
CA LYS A 19 22.48 11.47 -5.64
C LYS A 19 22.43 10.74 -4.30
N VAL A 20 21.69 11.29 -3.33
CA VAL A 20 21.24 10.50 -2.19
C VAL A 20 20.45 9.35 -2.79
N ILE A 21 21.05 8.17 -2.79
CA ILE A 21 20.35 6.95 -3.21
C ILE A 21 19.30 6.72 -2.12
N TYR A 22 18.11 7.22 -2.31
CA TYR A 22 16.97 6.84 -1.48
C TYR A 22 16.71 5.35 -1.76
N MET A 23 16.98 4.51 -0.77
CA MET A 23 16.59 3.11 -0.87
C MET A 23 15.07 3.05 -0.79
N THR A 24 14.43 2.45 -1.80
CA THR A 24 13.01 2.13 -1.74
C THR A 24 12.73 1.23 -0.55
N LYS A 25 11.85 1.67 0.34
CA LYS A 25 11.51 0.98 1.58
C LYS A 25 10.33 0.04 1.41
N LEU A 26 10.33 -1.05 2.17
CA LEU A 26 9.25 -2.02 2.21
C LEU A 26 8.27 -1.69 3.33
N ILE A 27 6.99 -1.47 3.00
CA ILE A 27 5.88 -1.42 3.96
C ILE A 27 5.18 -2.77 3.94
N LEU A 28 4.95 -3.36 5.11
CA LEU A 28 4.16 -4.58 5.26
C LEU A 28 2.83 -4.28 5.94
N ILE A 29 1.74 -4.75 5.35
CA ILE A 29 0.46 -4.94 6.06
C ILE A 29 0.55 -6.31 6.74
N PRO A 30 0.67 -6.39 8.09
CA PRO A 30 0.88 -7.65 8.77
C PRO A 30 -0.43 -8.47 8.88
N ASN A 31 -0.29 -9.80 8.95
CA ASN A 31 -1.39 -10.73 9.19
C ASN A 31 -1.46 -11.26 10.63
N LYS A 32 -0.56 -10.82 11.48
CA LYS A 32 -0.54 -11.09 12.92
C LYS A 32 -0.16 -9.83 13.70
N LYS A 33 -0.40 -9.83 15.01
CA LYS A 33 -0.12 -8.67 15.88
C LYS A 33 1.35 -8.55 16.25
N GLU A 34 2.10 -9.63 16.19
CA GLU A 34 3.54 -9.67 16.42
C GLU A 34 4.26 -9.02 15.22
N LEU A 35 4.97 -7.92 15.48
CA LEU A 35 5.69 -7.15 14.46
C LEU A 35 7.16 -7.59 14.42
N ASP A 36 7.41 -8.85 14.13
CA ASP A 36 8.69 -9.53 14.20
C ASP A 36 9.37 -9.73 12.82
N ILE A 37 8.71 -9.30 11.74
CA ILE A 37 9.23 -9.38 10.38
C ILE A 37 10.19 -8.23 10.13
N ASP A 38 11.34 -8.52 9.54
CA ASP A 38 12.35 -7.50 9.24
C ASP A 38 12.00 -6.71 7.96
N VAL A 39 11.13 -5.71 8.13
CA VAL A 39 10.76 -4.72 7.11
C VAL A 39 11.17 -3.32 7.54
N ASP A 40 11.06 -2.33 6.65
CA ASP A 40 11.34 -0.93 6.99
C ASP A 40 10.17 -0.27 7.73
N ALA A 41 8.94 -0.67 7.38
CA ALA A 41 7.73 -0.09 7.93
C ALA A 41 6.57 -1.09 7.99
N TYR A 42 5.62 -0.82 8.89
CA TYR A 42 4.34 -1.51 8.97
C TYR A 42 3.19 -0.56 8.69
N LEU A 43 2.14 -1.05 8.02
CA LEU A 43 0.85 -0.38 7.89
C LEU A 43 -0.18 -1.11 8.75
N LEU A 44 -0.64 -0.48 9.82
CA LEU A 44 -1.51 -1.06 10.84
C LEU A 44 -2.92 -0.50 10.75
N GLY A 45 -3.92 -1.37 10.72
CA GLY A 45 -5.33 -0.98 10.74
C GLY A 45 -5.85 -0.79 12.16
N ILE A 46 -6.57 0.31 12.42
CA ILE A 46 -7.27 0.53 13.68
C ILE A 46 -8.68 -0.06 13.63
N LYS A 47 -9.02 -0.85 14.64
CA LYS A 47 -10.35 -1.41 14.80
C LYS A 47 -11.42 -0.30 14.72
N ASP A 48 -12.51 -0.58 14.03
CA ASP A 48 -13.67 0.29 13.79
C ASP A 48 -13.43 1.50 12.84
N LEU A 49 -12.19 1.88 12.56
CA LEU A 49 -11.81 2.96 11.64
C LEU A 49 -11.09 2.49 10.38
N SER A 50 -10.78 1.18 10.29
CA SER A 50 -10.12 0.58 9.13
C SER A 50 -10.95 -0.57 8.59
N VAL A 51 -10.77 -0.87 7.30
CA VAL A 51 -11.35 -2.02 6.59
C VAL A 51 -10.26 -2.72 5.79
N ASN A 52 -10.51 -3.96 5.35
CA ASN A 52 -9.62 -4.73 4.47
C ASN A 52 -8.22 -4.98 5.04
N MET A 53 -8.12 -5.09 6.36
CA MET A 53 -6.85 -5.39 7.03
C MET A 53 -6.88 -6.85 7.52
N PRO A 54 -5.79 -7.62 7.32
CA PRO A 54 -5.72 -9.00 7.82
C PRO A 54 -5.84 -9.10 9.34
N VAL A 55 -5.34 -8.07 10.05
CA VAL A 55 -5.44 -7.93 11.49
C VAL A 55 -5.70 -6.48 11.88
N TYR A 56 -6.49 -6.29 12.95
CA TYR A 56 -6.81 -4.96 13.47
C TYR A 56 -6.20 -4.76 14.85
N PHE A 57 -5.73 -3.54 15.11
CA PHE A 57 -5.18 -3.10 16.38
C PHE A 57 -6.16 -2.16 17.08
N THR A 58 -6.23 -2.22 18.37
CA THR A 58 -6.86 -1.18 19.18
C THR A 58 -5.91 0.01 19.31
N LEU A 59 -6.44 1.19 19.64
CA LEU A 59 -5.61 2.37 19.87
C LEU A 59 -4.61 2.14 21.03
N GLU A 60 -5.01 1.40 22.07
CA GLU A 60 -4.11 1.08 23.19
C GLU A 60 -2.99 0.12 22.77
N GLU A 61 -3.25 -0.86 21.92
CA GLU A 61 -2.19 -1.70 21.34
C GLU A 61 -1.20 -0.86 20.52
N ILE A 62 -1.69 0.08 19.68
CA ILE A 62 -0.83 0.99 18.91
C ILE A 62 0.08 1.83 19.84
N LYS A 63 -0.48 2.39 20.93
CA LYS A 63 0.29 3.17 21.91
C LYS A 63 1.42 2.38 22.59
N ASN A 64 1.24 1.08 22.72
CA ASN A 64 2.19 0.19 23.38
C ASN A 64 3.17 -0.51 22.43
N ILE A 65 3.12 -0.22 21.11
CA ILE A 65 4.08 -0.77 20.16
C ILE A 65 5.47 -0.25 20.49
N ASN A 66 6.40 -1.18 20.69
CA ASN A 66 7.83 -0.90 20.86
C ASN A 66 8.60 -1.50 19.69
N THR A 67 8.94 -0.68 18.71
CA THR A 67 9.71 -1.10 17.53
C THR A 67 10.57 0.05 17.00
N ASP A 68 11.66 -0.28 16.34
CA ASP A 68 12.50 0.66 15.59
C ASP A 68 11.99 0.94 14.17
N LYS A 69 10.98 0.17 13.72
CA LYS A 69 10.39 0.29 12.39
C LYS A 69 9.48 1.51 12.28
N GLU A 70 9.37 2.05 11.07
CA GLU A 70 8.38 3.11 10.79
C GLU A 70 6.96 2.54 10.89
N ILE A 71 6.05 3.27 11.53
CA ILE A 71 4.65 2.86 11.68
C ILE A 71 3.76 3.82 10.90
N PHE A 72 3.04 3.27 9.93
CA PHE A 72 1.89 3.90 9.29
C PHE A 72 0.60 3.35 9.89
N ILE A 73 -0.43 4.20 9.95
CA ILE A 73 -1.75 3.82 10.43
C ILE A 73 -2.75 3.94 9.29
N SER A 74 -3.58 2.93 9.11
CA SER A 74 -4.69 2.98 8.16
C SER A 74 -5.96 3.46 8.85
N LEU A 75 -6.61 4.48 8.28
CA LEU A 75 -7.96 4.95 8.57
C LEU A 75 -8.75 4.98 7.25
N ASN A 76 -8.81 3.83 6.59
CA ASN A 76 -9.32 3.68 5.22
C ASN A 76 -10.82 3.33 5.14
N LYS A 77 -11.55 3.49 6.22
CA LYS A 77 -13.01 3.36 6.23
C LYS A 77 -13.65 4.64 5.67
N ASN A 78 -14.68 4.50 4.83
CA ASN A 78 -15.56 5.62 4.50
C ASN A 78 -16.36 5.98 5.75
N MET A 79 -16.14 7.16 6.30
CA MET A 79 -16.70 7.59 7.58
C MET A 79 -18.16 8.04 7.42
N HIS A 80 -19.00 7.63 8.37
CA HIS A 80 -20.35 8.18 8.53
C HIS A 80 -20.35 9.17 9.71
N SER A 81 -21.40 9.99 9.80
CA SER A 81 -21.51 11.00 10.85
C SER A 81 -21.31 10.44 12.26
N ASN A 82 -21.75 9.21 12.51
CA ASN A 82 -21.57 8.52 13.80
C ASN A 82 -20.13 8.14 14.08
N ASP A 83 -19.28 7.97 13.04
CA ASP A 83 -17.88 7.60 13.18
C ASP A 83 -17.02 8.83 13.55
N LEU A 84 -17.47 10.05 13.23
CA LEU A 84 -16.65 11.27 13.29
C LEU A 84 -16.13 11.58 14.69
N LYS A 85 -16.90 11.32 15.74
CA LYS A 85 -16.45 11.52 17.12
C LYS A 85 -15.29 10.60 17.49
N LEU A 86 -15.41 9.33 17.15
CA LEU A 86 -14.34 8.35 17.36
C LEU A 86 -13.11 8.69 16.53
N LEU A 87 -13.29 9.06 15.26
CA LEU A 87 -12.23 9.49 14.37
C LEU A 87 -11.45 10.67 14.94
N GLU A 88 -12.15 11.72 15.38
CA GLU A 88 -11.52 12.92 15.95
C GLU A 88 -10.70 12.57 17.20
N GLN A 89 -11.26 11.82 18.13
CA GLN A 89 -10.56 11.38 19.34
C GLN A 89 -9.32 10.53 19.00
N THR A 90 -9.44 9.63 18.02
CA THR A 90 -8.33 8.80 17.58
C THR A 90 -7.22 9.63 16.94
N LEU A 91 -7.55 10.60 16.09
CA LEU A 91 -6.57 11.49 15.47
C LEU A 91 -5.81 12.34 16.51
N ILE A 92 -6.49 12.84 17.53
CA ILE A 92 -5.87 13.57 18.65
C ILE A 92 -4.87 12.67 19.40
N GLU A 93 -5.22 11.41 19.65
CA GLU A 93 -4.31 10.50 20.34
C GLU A 93 -3.13 10.09 19.45
N LEU A 94 -3.37 9.80 18.16
CA LEU A 94 -2.32 9.46 17.21
C LEU A 94 -1.32 10.62 17.00
N SER A 95 -1.77 11.88 17.09
CA SER A 95 -0.88 13.05 16.97
C SER A 95 0.17 13.16 18.08
N LYS A 96 -0.01 12.44 19.19
CA LYS A 96 0.94 12.38 20.30
C LYS A 96 1.98 11.27 20.13
N LEU A 97 1.81 10.40 19.13
CA LEU A 97 2.66 9.25 18.89
C LEU A 97 3.65 9.54 17.76
N LYS A 98 4.78 8.82 17.79
CA LYS A 98 5.75 8.86 16.69
C LYS A 98 5.29 7.93 15.57
N ILE A 99 4.32 8.37 14.77
CA ILE A 99 3.87 7.66 13.57
C ILE A 99 4.42 8.31 12.31
N LYS A 100 4.61 7.52 11.27
CA LYS A 100 5.17 7.97 9.98
C LYS A 100 4.13 8.65 9.10
N GLY A 101 2.87 8.22 9.18
CA GLY A 101 1.77 8.81 8.44
C GLY A 101 0.46 8.05 8.64
N ILE A 102 -0.64 8.70 8.27
CA ILE A 102 -1.99 8.14 8.31
C ILE A 102 -2.50 7.97 6.88
N PHE A 103 -2.74 6.74 6.46
CA PHE A 103 -3.46 6.41 5.24
C PHE A 103 -4.94 6.75 5.43
N PHE A 104 -5.51 7.53 4.54
CA PHE A 104 -6.91 7.92 4.62
C PHE A 104 -7.60 7.87 3.25
N TYR A 105 -8.89 7.54 3.27
CA TYR A 105 -9.79 7.55 2.11
C TYR A 105 -10.81 8.67 2.21
N ASP A 106 -11.28 8.95 3.41
CA ASP A 106 -12.31 9.95 3.67
C ASP A 106 -11.70 11.32 3.90
N ILE A 107 -12.13 12.31 3.13
CA ILE A 107 -11.67 13.71 3.23
C ILE A 107 -11.89 14.29 4.64
N GLY A 108 -12.84 13.73 5.40
CA GLY A 108 -13.07 14.10 6.80
C GLY A 108 -11.82 14.00 7.67
N VAL A 109 -10.92 13.04 7.38
CA VAL A 109 -9.63 12.93 8.09
C VAL A 109 -8.79 14.19 7.89
N LEU A 110 -8.56 14.61 6.64
CA LEU A 110 -7.81 15.84 6.33
C LEU A 110 -8.45 17.07 6.96
N ASN A 111 -9.77 17.17 6.86
CA ASN A 111 -10.50 18.31 7.41
C ASN A 111 -10.36 18.42 8.94
N ILE A 112 -10.47 17.31 9.67
CA ILE A 112 -10.26 17.27 11.13
C ILE A 112 -8.82 17.63 11.48
N VAL A 113 -7.83 17.05 10.79
CA VAL A 113 -6.41 17.35 11.01
C VAL A 113 -6.12 18.83 10.83
N LYS A 114 -6.63 19.45 9.76
CA LYS A 114 -6.49 20.90 9.51
C LYS A 114 -7.21 21.74 10.56
N ARG A 115 -8.48 21.43 10.87
CA ARG A 115 -9.30 22.16 11.81
C ARG A 115 -8.71 22.18 13.23
N LEU A 116 -8.13 21.08 13.66
CA LEU A 116 -7.51 20.92 14.97
C LEU A 116 -6.01 21.25 14.98
N ASN A 117 -5.45 21.61 13.82
CA ASN A 117 -4.03 21.92 13.64
C ASN A 117 -3.13 20.78 14.18
N LEU A 118 -3.49 19.52 13.89
CA LEU A 118 -2.72 18.36 14.33
C LEU A 118 -1.48 18.20 13.45
N ASN A 119 -0.34 17.99 14.09
CA ASN A 119 0.92 17.71 13.37
C ASN A 119 1.06 16.20 13.08
N ILE A 120 0.39 15.75 12.04
CA ILE A 120 0.39 14.35 11.61
C ILE A 120 0.63 14.29 10.10
N PRO A 121 1.64 13.57 9.62
CA PRO A 121 1.78 13.31 8.19
C PRO A 121 0.62 12.47 7.66
N LEU A 122 0.13 12.84 6.48
CA LEU A 122 -0.99 12.18 5.84
C LEU A 122 -0.57 11.47 4.56
N VAL A 123 -1.24 10.37 4.25
CA VAL A 123 -1.08 9.57 3.03
C VAL A 123 -2.44 9.49 2.33
N TRP A 124 -2.57 10.11 1.17
CA TRP A 124 -3.74 9.89 0.32
C TRP A 124 -3.68 8.47 -0.27
N ALA A 125 -4.70 7.66 -0.01
CA ALA A 125 -4.66 6.23 -0.31
C ALA A 125 -5.94 5.70 -1.00
N GLN A 126 -6.65 6.57 -1.72
CA GLN A 126 -7.87 6.16 -2.44
C GLN A 126 -7.50 5.35 -3.70
N GLU A 127 -7.74 4.05 -3.65
CA GLU A 127 -7.28 3.03 -4.59
C GLU A 127 -7.61 3.34 -6.06
N HIS A 128 -8.85 3.77 -6.35
CA HIS A 128 -9.31 3.97 -7.73
C HIS A 128 -9.11 5.39 -8.28
N MET A 129 -8.69 6.36 -7.44
CA MET A 129 -8.65 7.77 -7.85
C MET A 129 -7.24 8.33 -8.02
N THR A 130 -6.22 7.55 -7.71
CA THR A 130 -4.83 8.02 -7.73
C THR A 130 -4.11 7.50 -8.97
N THR A 131 -4.52 7.98 -10.13
CA THR A 131 -4.08 7.46 -11.43
C THR A 131 -3.22 8.42 -12.23
N ASN A 132 -2.99 9.66 -11.76
CA ASN A 132 -2.21 10.66 -12.47
C ASN A 132 -1.56 11.67 -11.51
N TYR A 133 -0.53 12.36 -11.99
CA TYR A 133 0.24 13.32 -11.19
C TYR A 133 -0.55 14.59 -10.83
N GLU A 134 -1.56 15.00 -11.58
CA GLU A 134 -2.37 16.18 -11.26
C GLU A 134 -3.21 15.95 -10.00
N THR A 135 -3.84 14.78 -9.88
CA THR A 135 -4.54 14.37 -8.63
C THR A 135 -3.58 14.36 -7.46
N ILE A 136 -2.39 13.81 -7.63
CA ILE A 136 -1.37 13.73 -6.57
C ILE A 136 -0.87 15.12 -6.18
N ASN A 137 -0.60 15.99 -7.15
CA ASN A 137 -0.15 17.36 -6.91
C ASN A 137 -1.23 18.20 -6.21
N PHE A 138 -2.51 17.96 -6.50
CA PHE A 138 -3.60 18.58 -5.73
C PHE A 138 -3.48 18.23 -4.25
N TRP A 139 -3.36 16.94 -3.91
CA TRP A 139 -3.24 16.50 -2.52
C TRP A 139 -1.96 17.00 -1.86
N TYR A 140 -0.85 17.00 -2.59
CA TYR A 140 0.40 17.56 -2.10
C TYR A 140 0.27 19.04 -1.73
N ASN A 141 -0.40 19.83 -2.55
CA ASN A 141 -0.69 21.25 -2.28
C ASN A 141 -1.63 21.44 -1.08
N GLU A 142 -2.50 20.45 -0.80
CA GLU A 142 -3.33 20.43 0.40
C GLU A 142 -2.56 20.01 1.67
N GLY A 143 -1.27 19.74 1.58
CA GLY A 143 -0.40 19.34 2.69
C GLY A 143 -0.31 17.83 2.93
N VAL A 144 -0.75 17.02 1.98
CA VAL A 144 -0.62 15.55 2.05
C VAL A 144 0.72 15.13 1.45
N GLU A 145 1.63 14.68 2.31
CA GLU A 145 3.03 14.45 1.96
C GLU A 145 3.24 13.17 1.12
N TYR A 146 2.42 12.14 1.36
CA TYR A 146 2.54 10.84 0.75
C TYR A 146 1.30 10.49 -0.05
N THR A 147 1.48 9.66 -1.08
CA THR A 147 0.36 9.16 -1.89
C THR A 147 0.59 7.71 -2.27
N GLN A 148 -0.42 6.86 -1.99
CA GLN A 148 -0.48 5.52 -2.57
C GLN A 148 -1.06 5.66 -3.99
N VAL A 149 -0.35 5.15 -4.98
CA VAL A 149 -0.85 5.08 -6.36
C VAL A 149 -1.84 3.92 -6.53
N SER A 150 -2.71 4.04 -7.53
CA SER A 150 -3.67 2.98 -7.86
C SER A 150 -2.95 1.72 -8.34
N GLU A 151 -3.51 0.56 -8.01
CA GLU A 151 -3.09 -0.73 -8.56
C GLU A 151 -3.51 -0.93 -10.02
N GLU A 152 -4.33 -0.03 -10.57
CA GLU A 152 -4.93 -0.12 -11.90
C GLU A 152 -4.17 0.66 -12.97
N ILE A 153 -2.91 1.06 -12.70
CA ILE A 153 -2.07 1.79 -13.64
C ILE A 153 -0.78 1.03 -13.99
N LYS A 154 -0.24 1.34 -15.16
CA LYS A 154 0.98 0.70 -15.65
C LYS A 154 2.23 1.19 -14.91
N GLU A 155 3.27 0.37 -14.95
CA GLU A 155 4.60 0.73 -14.47
C GLU A 155 5.08 2.06 -15.07
N GLU A 156 4.93 2.25 -16.39
CA GLU A 156 5.32 3.49 -17.09
C GLU A 156 4.58 4.73 -16.56
N GLU A 157 3.30 4.57 -16.22
CA GLU A 157 2.48 5.64 -15.64
C GLU A 157 2.92 5.97 -14.22
N ILE A 158 3.27 4.97 -13.42
CA ILE A 158 3.84 5.16 -12.07
C ILE A 158 5.15 5.96 -12.15
N ILE A 159 6.03 5.60 -13.08
CA ILE A 159 7.30 6.31 -13.30
C ILE A 159 7.05 7.74 -13.80
N ASN A 160 6.11 7.92 -14.72
CA ASN A 160 5.71 9.27 -15.18
C ASN A 160 5.16 10.13 -14.03
N ILE A 161 4.34 9.56 -13.16
CA ILE A 161 3.85 10.24 -11.95
C ILE A 161 5.04 10.65 -11.08
N LYS A 162 5.99 9.74 -10.82
CA LYS A 162 7.17 10.03 -10.00
C LYS A 162 7.96 11.22 -10.50
N HIS A 163 8.12 11.35 -11.81
CA HIS A 163 8.87 12.45 -12.41
C HIS A 163 8.12 13.79 -12.40
N ASN A 164 6.80 13.79 -12.18
CA ASN A 164 5.94 14.98 -12.26
C ASN A 164 5.31 15.39 -10.92
N THR A 165 5.72 14.77 -9.80
CA THR A 165 5.24 15.11 -8.47
C THR A 165 6.37 15.31 -7.46
N LYS A 166 6.08 16.08 -6.41
CA LYS A 166 6.91 16.16 -5.20
C LYS A 166 6.42 15.26 -4.07
N SER A 167 5.25 14.67 -4.22
CA SER A 167 4.71 13.71 -3.25
C SER A 167 5.59 12.47 -3.17
N LYS A 168 5.72 11.91 -1.99
CA LYS A 168 6.38 10.63 -1.77
C LYS A 168 5.41 9.51 -2.14
N LEU A 169 5.83 8.66 -3.08
CA LEU A 169 4.97 7.62 -3.62
C LEU A 169 5.08 6.33 -2.81
N ILE A 170 3.94 5.66 -2.67
CA ILE A 170 3.80 4.31 -2.13
C ILE A 170 3.14 3.47 -3.21
N VAL A 171 3.83 2.43 -3.68
CA VAL A 171 3.37 1.58 -4.79
C VAL A 171 3.02 0.19 -4.27
N PRO A 172 1.76 -0.27 -4.39
CA PRO A 172 1.40 -1.65 -4.14
C PRO A 172 2.19 -2.58 -5.05
N ILE A 173 2.83 -3.64 -4.48
CA ILE A 173 3.75 -4.48 -5.25
C ILE A 173 3.55 -5.98 -5.04
N LEU A 174 2.96 -6.40 -3.93
CA LEU A 174 2.68 -7.80 -3.67
C LEU A 174 1.45 -7.99 -2.79
N GLY A 175 0.64 -8.98 -3.13
CA GLY A 175 -0.49 -9.45 -2.33
C GLY A 175 -1.83 -9.40 -3.05
N TYR A 176 -2.89 -9.77 -2.35
CA TYR A 176 -4.27 -9.58 -2.79
C TYR A 176 -4.72 -8.13 -2.56
N PHE A 177 -5.48 -7.57 -3.48
CA PHE A 177 -6.03 -6.23 -3.37
C PHE A 177 -7.55 -6.24 -3.47
N PRO A 178 -8.26 -5.33 -2.75
CA PRO A 178 -9.70 -5.20 -2.84
C PRO A 178 -10.12 -4.78 -4.25
N MET A 179 -11.04 -5.51 -4.86
CA MET A 179 -11.69 -5.15 -6.13
C MET A 179 -13.08 -4.56 -5.92
N PHE A 180 -13.73 -4.97 -4.84
CA PHE A 180 -15.09 -4.57 -4.54
C PHE A 180 -15.26 -4.50 -3.02
N VAL A 181 -15.83 -3.41 -2.54
CA VAL A 181 -16.14 -3.20 -1.13
C VAL A 181 -17.58 -2.77 -0.95
N SER A 182 -18.32 -3.43 -0.06
CA SER A 182 -19.69 -3.09 0.28
C SER A 182 -19.90 -3.06 1.78
N ARG A 183 -20.60 -2.05 2.27
CA ARG A 183 -21.06 -2.01 3.67
C ARG A 183 -22.23 -2.94 3.95
N ARG A 184 -22.82 -3.54 2.92
CA ARG A 184 -23.84 -4.57 3.07
C ARG A 184 -23.13 -5.89 3.33
N HIS A 185 -23.56 -6.65 4.33
CA HIS A 185 -23.09 -7.99 4.61
C HIS A 185 -23.63 -8.97 3.56
N LEU A 186 -22.99 -9.01 2.38
CA LEU A 186 -23.52 -9.73 1.23
C LEU A 186 -23.51 -11.24 1.44
N LYS A 187 -22.44 -11.78 2.06
CA LYS A 187 -22.36 -13.21 2.42
C LYS A 187 -23.46 -13.57 3.41
N GLU A 188 -23.59 -12.82 4.50
CA GLU A 188 -24.63 -13.07 5.51
C GLU A 188 -26.04 -13.02 4.90
N ASN A 189 -26.31 -12.01 4.07
CA ASN A 189 -27.59 -11.88 3.36
C ASN A 189 -27.85 -13.06 2.44
N TYR A 190 -26.83 -13.52 1.70
CA TYR A 190 -26.92 -14.69 0.84
C TYR A 190 -27.24 -15.97 1.64
N LEU A 191 -26.47 -16.22 2.70
CA LEU A 191 -26.70 -17.39 3.58
C LEU A 191 -28.11 -17.40 4.17
N ARG A 192 -28.60 -16.25 4.58
CA ARG A 192 -29.95 -16.10 5.13
C ARG A 192 -31.02 -16.36 4.08
N GLU A 193 -30.90 -15.80 2.88
CA GLU A 193 -31.87 -15.97 1.78
C GLU A 193 -31.99 -17.43 1.37
N PHE A 194 -30.88 -18.15 1.28
CA PHE A 194 -30.87 -19.55 0.87
C PHE A 194 -30.91 -20.55 2.03
N ASN A 195 -31.11 -20.07 3.28
CA ASN A 195 -31.12 -20.88 4.49
C ASN A 195 -29.90 -21.80 4.63
N LEU A 196 -28.71 -21.25 4.30
CA LEU A 196 -27.43 -21.92 4.40
C LEU A 196 -26.71 -21.55 5.69
N LYS A 197 -25.82 -22.42 6.15
CA LYS A 197 -24.94 -22.17 7.32
C LYS A 197 -23.49 -22.27 6.90
N ASP A 198 -22.72 -21.23 7.14
CA ASP A 198 -21.29 -21.22 6.94
C ASP A 198 -20.64 -20.21 7.92
N ASN A 199 -19.68 -20.69 8.69
CA ASN A 199 -18.94 -19.89 9.67
C ASN A 199 -17.51 -19.59 9.20
N SER A 200 -17.16 -19.89 7.95
CA SER A 200 -15.84 -19.62 7.41
C SER A 200 -15.61 -18.10 7.36
N LYS A 201 -14.45 -17.63 7.79
CA LYS A 201 -14.08 -16.23 7.67
C LYS A 201 -13.89 -15.82 6.20
N ILE A 202 -13.33 -16.72 5.42
CA ILE A 202 -13.02 -16.52 4.01
C ILE A 202 -13.80 -17.51 3.20
N ASN A 203 -14.50 -17.03 2.18
CA ASN A 203 -15.18 -17.81 1.16
C ASN A 203 -14.64 -17.42 -0.20
N TYR A 204 -15.13 -18.08 -1.24
CA TYR A 204 -14.65 -17.86 -2.58
C TYR A 204 -15.83 -17.74 -3.54
N ILE A 205 -15.71 -16.77 -4.47
CA ILE A 205 -16.64 -16.62 -5.60
C ILE A 205 -15.92 -17.17 -6.83
N GLU A 206 -16.57 -18.09 -7.54
CA GLU A 206 -16.08 -18.58 -8.81
C GLU A 206 -16.75 -17.83 -9.96
N LYS A 207 -15.95 -17.28 -10.87
CA LYS A 207 -16.43 -16.61 -12.08
C LYS A 207 -15.42 -16.81 -13.21
N GLU A 208 -15.89 -17.31 -14.35
CA GLU A 208 -15.10 -17.47 -15.57
C GLU A 208 -13.78 -18.25 -15.34
N GLY A 209 -13.84 -19.32 -14.53
CA GLY A 209 -12.70 -20.15 -14.18
C GLY A 209 -11.69 -19.53 -13.24
N LYS A 210 -12.00 -18.38 -12.65
CA LYS A 210 -11.20 -17.70 -11.62
C LYS A 210 -11.90 -17.74 -10.27
N THR A 211 -11.12 -17.80 -9.22
CA THR A 211 -11.56 -17.86 -7.83
C THR A 211 -11.20 -16.58 -7.10
N TYR A 212 -12.17 -15.89 -6.53
CA TYR A 212 -12.04 -14.61 -5.86
C TYR A 212 -12.29 -14.75 -4.37
N PRO A 213 -11.33 -14.48 -3.48
CA PRO A 213 -11.58 -14.46 -2.04
C PRO A 213 -12.61 -13.40 -1.68
N ILE A 214 -13.57 -13.77 -0.81
CA ILE A 214 -14.56 -12.87 -0.22
C ILE A 214 -14.51 -12.96 1.29
N VAL A 215 -14.45 -11.80 1.93
CA VAL A 215 -14.50 -11.63 3.39
C VAL A 215 -15.69 -10.75 3.74
N ASP A 216 -16.46 -11.16 4.75
CA ASP A 216 -17.63 -10.41 5.24
C ASP A 216 -17.49 -10.22 6.75
N GLU A 217 -16.79 -9.15 7.15
CA GLU A 217 -16.60 -8.75 8.55
C GLU A 217 -17.28 -7.38 8.78
N ASN A 218 -16.51 -6.29 8.89
CA ASN A 218 -17.05 -4.92 9.01
C ASN A 218 -17.69 -4.44 7.70
N VAL A 219 -17.20 -4.94 6.60
CA VAL A 219 -17.67 -4.74 5.22
C VAL A 219 -17.52 -6.05 4.46
N THR A 220 -18.30 -6.25 3.42
CA THR A 220 -18.02 -7.33 2.46
C THR A 220 -16.97 -6.85 1.48
N THR A 221 -15.89 -7.59 1.36
CA THR A 221 -14.81 -7.31 0.40
C THR A 221 -14.57 -8.50 -0.50
N VAL A 222 -14.50 -8.26 -1.80
CA VAL A 222 -14.04 -9.23 -2.79
C VAL A 222 -12.65 -8.80 -3.24
N TYR A 223 -11.71 -9.72 -3.19
CA TYR A 223 -10.32 -9.48 -3.57
C TYR A 223 -10.03 -9.94 -5.00
N THR A 224 -8.87 -9.56 -5.53
CA THR A 224 -8.35 -10.05 -6.81
C THR A 224 -8.30 -11.59 -6.83
N SER A 225 -8.33 -12.19 -8.02
CA SER A 225 -8.29 -13.66 -8.16
C SER A 225 -6.91 -14.26 -7.96
N SER A 226 -5.88 -13.44 -7.95
CA SER A 226 -4.47 -13.85 -7.83
C SER A 226 -3.74 -12.84 -6.96
N TYR A 227 -2.55 -13.20 -6.48
CA TYR A 227 -1.64 -12.25 -5.88
C TYR A 227 -0.98 -11.38 -6.96
N LEU A 228 -0.91 -10.07 -6.75
CA LEU A 228 0.07 -9.25 -7.47
C LEU A 228 1.46 -9.74 -7.09
N ASN A 229 2.36 -9.87 -8.06
CA ASN A 229 3.77 -10.04 -7.83
C ASN A 229 4.58 -9.14 -8.76
N GLY A 230 5.04 -8.03 -8.23
CA GLY A 230 5.82 -7.00 -8.92
C GLY A 230 7.30 -7.02 -8.56
N ILE A 231 7.89 -8.19 -8.22
CA ILE A 231 9.31 -8.25 -7.86
C ILE A 231 10.22 -7.81 -9.02
N LYS A 232 9.78 -8.02 -10.26
CA LYS A 232 10.54 -7.59 -11.46
C LYS A 232 10.54 -6.07 -11.60
N GLU A 233 9.41 -5.44 -11.36
CA GLU A 233 9.21 -3.99 -11.44
C GLU A 233 9.88 -3.26 -10.27
N TYR A 234 10.07 -3.95 -9.15
CA TYR A 234 10.69 -3.38 -7.95
C TYR A 234 12.09 -2.82 -8.21
N LEU A 235 12.90 -3.47 -9.06
CA LEU A 235 14.23 -2.95 -9.40
C LEU A 235 14.16 -1.62 -10.16
N ASN A 236 13.16 -1.45 -11.03
CA ASN A 236 12.91 -0.19 -11.71
C ASN A 236 12.42 0.88 -10.73
N PHE A 237 11.52 0.54 -9.81
CA PHE A 237 11.08 1.46 -8.77
C PHE A 237 12.22 1.91 -7.86
N LYS A 238 13.16 1.02 -7.52
CA LYS A 238 14.41 1.39 -6.80
C LYS A 238 15.25 2.37 -7.62
N LYS A 239 15.43 2.12 -8.91
CA LYS A 239 16.21 2.97 -9.81
C LYS A 239 15.61 4.37 -9.95
N GLU A 240 14.27 4.45 -9.99
CA GLU A 240 13.52 5.70 -10.10
C GLU A 240 13.30 6.39 -8.73
N ASN A 241 13.84 5.83 -7.65
CA ASN A 241 13.73 6.36 -6.28
C ASN A 241 12.28 6.51 -5.81
N ILE A 242 11.42 5.54 -6.11
CA ILE A 242 10.12 5.39 -5.44
C ILE A 242 10.38 5.21 -3.95
N GLU A 243 9.71 5.96 -3.10
CA GLU A 243 10.02 5.98 -1.66
C GLU A 243 9.63 4.69 -0.96
N TYR A 244 8.45 4.14 -1.28
CA TYR A 244 7.95 2.94 -0.64
C TYR A 244 7.27 2.02 -1.63
N VAL A 245 7.35 0.71 -1.35
CA VAL A 245 6.46 -0.28 -1.93
C VAL A 245 5.68 -0.97 -0.82
N LEU A 246 4.42 -1.34 -1.12
CA LEU A 246 3.48 -1.91 -0.17
C LEU A 246 3.25 -3.39 -0.45
N ILE A 247 3.45 -4.21 0.56
CA ILE A 247 3.22 -5.66 0.55
C ILE A 247 2.04 -5.97 1.45
N ASN A 248 1.03 -6.64 0.92
CA ASN A 248 -0.15 -7.09 1.67
C ASN A 248 -0.03 -8.58 1.94
N SER A 249 0.09 -8.96 3.21
CA SER A 249 0.24 -10.36 3.62
C SER A 249 -1.09 -11.13 3.77
N PHE A 250 -2.21 -10.57 3.31
CA PHE A 250 -3.49 -11.27 3.35
C PHE A 250 -3.40 -12.64 2.64
N LEU A 251 -3.80 -13.70 3.32
CA LEU A 251 -3.71 -15.11 2.88
C LEU A 251 -2.29 -15.65 2.65
N ILE A 252 -1.26 -14.99 3.14
CA ILE A 252 0.11 -15.52 3.10
C ILE A 252 0.49 -15.93 4.52
N GLU A 253 0.97 -17.15 4.70
CA GLU A 253 1.46 -17.65 5.98
C GLU A 253 2.67 -16.85 6.49
N ALA A 254 2.83 -16.71 7.80
CA ALA A 254 3.85 -15.83 8.39
C ALA A 254 5.29 -16.23 8.01
N GLU A 255 5.58 -17.53 7.92
CA GLU A 255 6.87 -18.04 7.50
C GLU A 255 7.16 -17.69 6.04
N LYS A 256 6.18 -17.89 5.17
CA LYS A 256 6.25 -17.59 3.74
C LYS A 256 6.46 -16.10 3.46
N ILE A 257 5.81 -15.22 4.23
CA ILE A 257 5.99 -13.77 4.06
C ILE A 257 7.41 -13.33 4.43
N ASN A 258 8.05 -13.96 5.43
CA ASN A 258 9.45 -13.70 5.76
C ASN A 258 10.40 -14.05 4.60
N GLU A 259 10.19 -15.19 3.95
CA GLU A 259 10.97 -15.61 2.78
C GLU A 259 10.80 -14.58 1.64
N ILE A 260 9.57 -14.19 1.33
CA ILE A 260 9.27 -13.21 0.28
C ILE A 260 9.93 -11.85 0.60
N ILE A 261 9.83 -11.35 1.83
CA ILE A 261 10.47 -10.09 2.25
C ILE A 261 11.98 -10.15 2.05
N ASN A 262 12.63 -11.27 2.39
CA ASN A 262 14.05 -11.46 2.18
C ASN A 262 14.44 -11.42 0.69
N MET A 263 13.60 -12.00 -0.20
CA MET A 263 13.80 -11.90 -1.64
C MET A 263 13.72 -10.45 -2.12
N PHE A 264 12.72 -9.67 -1.70
CA PHE A 264 12.63 -8.25 -2.03
C PHE A 264 13.84 -7.44 -1.55
N LYS A 265 14.38 -7.75 -0.37
CA LYS A 265 15.57 -7.07 0.16
C LYS A 265 16.84 -7.38 -0.62
N THR A 266 16.97 -8.58 -1.15
CA THR A 266 18.20 -9.11 -1.75
C THR A 266 18.14 -9.24 -3.27
N VAL A 267 17.01 -8.88 -3.90
CA VAL A 267 16.84 -8.98 -5.36
C VAL A 267 17.81 -8.08 -6.11
N THR A 268 18.40 -8.67 -7.16
CA THR A 268 19.30 -8.06 -8.12
C THR A 268 18.91 -8.48 -9.54
N ASN A 269 19.52 -7.89 -10.57
CA ASN A 269 19.29 -8.32 -11.96
C ASN A 269 19.73 -9.78 -12.21
N GLU A 270 20.60 -10.34 -11.38
CA GLU A 270 21.14 -11.71 -11.56
C GLU A 270 20.19 -12.79 -11.02
N ASN A 271 19.45 -12.49 -9.92
CA ASN A 271 18.59 -13.47 -9.25
C ASN A 271 17.08 -13.22 -9.42
N ILE A 272 16.68 -12.17 -10.13
CA ILE A 272 15.28 -11.74 -10.24
C ILE A 272 14.35 -12.81 -10.84
N GLU A 273 14.83 -13.57 -11.86
CA GLU A 273 14.02 -14.62 -12.47
C GLU A 273 13.86 -15.83 -11.55
N GLU A 274 14.89 -16.16 -10.79
CA GLU A 274 14.85 -17.19 -9.76
C GLU A 274 13.85 -16.81 -8.67
N TYR A 275 13.98 -15.61 -8.10
CA TYR A 275 13.10 -15.11 -7.05
C TYR A 275 11.64 -14.96 -7.51
N ASN A 276 11.40 -14.52 -8.74
CA ASN A 276 10.05 -14.50 -9.29
C ASN A 276 9.41 -15.89 -9.35
N LYS A 277 10.20 -16.90 -9.71
CA LYS A 277 9.75 -18.30 -9.72
C LYS A 277 9.53 -18.85 -8.31
N GLU A 278 10.42 -18.54 -7.38
CA GLU A 278 10.29 -18.96 -5.97
C GLU A 278 9.04 -18.34 -5.33
N ILE A 279 8.80 -17.03 -5.49
CA ILE A 279 7.58 -16.37 -5.02
C ILE A 279 6.34 -17.03 -5.64
N SER A 280 6.39 -17.35 -6.95
CA SER A 280 5.29 -18.06 -7.59
C SER A 280 5.02 -19.41 -6.93
N ASN A 281 6.05 -20.19 -6.63
CA ASN A 281 5.91 -21.49 -5.96
C ASN A 281 5.35 -21.33 -4.53
N ILE A 282 5.85 -20.35 -3.77
CA ILE A 282 5.39 -20.04 -2.40
C ILE A 282 3.90 -19.69 -2.40
N LEU A 283 3.42 -19.02 -3.46
CA LEU A 283 2.04 -18.57 -3.63
C LEU A 283 1.20 -19.51 -4.51
N ASP A 284 1.55 -20.81 -4.54
CA ASP A 284 0.84 -21.87 -5.24
C ASP A 284 0.61 -21.62 -6.73
N ASN A 285 1.56 -20.92 -7.39
CA ASN A 285 1.50 -20.46 -8.78
C ASN A 285 0.29 -19.57 -9.10
N ASN A 286 -0.31 -18.95 -8.09
CA ASN A 286 -1.46 -18.05 -8.23
C ASN A 286 -1.03 -16.58 -8.21
N ILE A 287 -0.15 -16.19 -9.13
CA ILE A 287 0.36 -14.82 -9.27
C ILE A 287 -0.04 -14.19 -10.61
N ASP A 288 -0.15 -12.87 -10.64
CA ASP A 288 -0.33 -12.05 -11.85
C ASP A 288 0.41 -10.71 -11.67
N THR A 289 0.74 -10.02 -12.73
CA THR A 289 1.24 -8.63 -12.72
C THR A 289 0.13 -7.59 -12.88
N PHE A 290 -1.11 -8.04 -13.04
CA PHE A 290 -2.30 -7.22 -13.27
C PHE A 290 -2.07 -6.09 -14.29
N PHE A 291 -2.29 -4.85 -13.88
CA PHE A 291 -2.20 -3.67 -14.76
C PHE A 291 -0.78 -3.17 -14.99
N LEU A 292 0.23 -3.65 -14.27
CA LEU A 292 1.61 -3.17 -14.45
C LEU A 292 2.09 -3.26 -15.92
N HIS A 293 1.56 -4.24 -16.68
CA HIS A 293 1.91 -4.45 -18.10
C HIS A 293 0.71 -4.54 -19.04
N LYS A 294 -0.51 -4.31 -18.54
CA LYS A 294 -1.73 -4.44 -19.35
C LYS A 294 -2.32 -3.07 -19.66
N ASP A 295 -2.64 -2.83 -20.94
CA ASP A 295 -3.43 -1.67 -21.32
C ASP A 295 -4.84 -1.74 -20.74
N THR A 296 -5.28 -0.66 -20.14
CA THR A 296 -6.68 -0.50 -19.76
C THR A 296 -7.52 -0.35 -21.02
N ILE A 297 -8.22 -1.42 -21.41
CA ILE A 297 -9.11 -1.39 -22.58
C ILE A 297 -10.52 -1.13 -22.10
N TYR A 298 -11.01 0.09 -22.29
CA TYR A 298 -12.43 0.40 -22.14
C TYR A 298 -13.17 0.00 -23.42
N LYS A 299 -13.83 -1.17 -23.42
CA LYS A 299 -14.79 -1.51 -24.47
C LYS A 299 -16.14 -0.91 -24.07
N VAL A 300 -16.49 0.24 -24.64
CA VAL A 300 -17.88 0.68 -24.66
C VAL A 300 -18.59 -0.18 -25.71
N LYS A 301 -19.50 -1.04 -25.26
CA LYS A 301 -20.41 -1.78 -26.15
C LYS A 301 -21.58 -0.89 -26.51
#